data_aea816c7984edded4cd548399c612c14
#
_entry.id   aea816c7984edded4cd548399c612c14
#
_cell.length_a   1.000
_cell.length_b   1.000
_cell.length_c   1.000
_cell.angle_alpha   90.00
_cell.angle_beta   90.00
_cell.angle_gamma   90.00
#
_symmetry.space_group_name_H-M   'P 1'
#
loop_
_entity.id
_entity.type
_entity.pdbx_description
1 polymer ?
#
loop_
_entity_poly.entity_id
_entity_poly.type
_entity_poly.pdbx_seq_one_letter_code
_entity_poly.pdbx_strand_id
1 'polypeptide(L)'
;MKRCVLAGMAVLTVFGLWLRLHDLRLRPMHNDEGVNAMKFQALWVNNNYKYDPNEFHGPTLPYLTLFSAWLSGKRDFNQFTETTFRAVPAIFGAGLILLLLIVAADLGNVETLWAAALIAVSPAMVFYSRYYIHEIPLVFFTAFSFFSLWRYCKSGRLAWALAAGIGLGLMAATKETFVFAIAALGLAIASSTVWSRWREPDATRLKWQGRWTHVLFALAAALVVAALFFSSFFTNGRGLLDAVLAYGPWFRRAGGESIHTHPWPFYFQHLFWFHSAGGPIWSEGFAGALAAVGFFVALFGTARPLLRIIAFYTVWLTLIYTILAYKTPWCLLGFYHGMILLAAVGAASILRACKTVGFKTAVFLVLVIGVAQLGWQARRGNFGAQKSGALYCASPKNPYVYSQTSPDILRLVSTVDGLAHVSPDGYNTVVEVISPQSYWPLPWYLRRFTKVGYWDQTPNQPLAPIMIVSTDLRAAFDERPDKTHLMAGYFQLRPNVFMELYVSTALWAEYVKTLPPDTD
;
A
#
# COMPACT_ATOMS: atom_id res chain seq x y z
N MET A 1 7.43 31.07 -1.18
CA MET A 1 8.46 30.04 -0.95
C MET A 1 9.73 30.42 -1.71
N LYS A 2 10.93 30.22 -1.11
CA LYS A 2 12.19 30.56 -1.76
C LYS A 2 12.46 29.63 -2.94
N ARG A 3 13.09 30.10 -4.03
CA ARG A 3 13.40 29.27 -5.23
C ARG A 3 14.19 28.00 -4.89
N CYS A 4 15.14 28.09 -3.93
CA CYS A 4 15.91 26.92 -3.47
C CYS A 4 15.07 25.83 -2.83
N VAL A 5 13.96 26.18 -2.15
CA VAL A 5 13.04 25.19 -1.56
C VAL A 5 12.29 24.45 -2.67
N LEU A 6 11.82 25.16 -3.69
CA LEU A 6 11.17 24.55 -4.86
C LEU A 6 12.11 23.59 -5.60
N ALA A 7 13.36 24.01 -5.81
CA ALA A 7 14.37 23.15 -6.43
C ALA A 7 14.65 21.90 -5.60
N GLY A 8 14.83 22.05 -4.27
CA GLY A 8 15.00 20.92 -3.36
C GLY A 8 13.80 19.96 -3.37
N MET A 9 12.58 20.49 -3.37
CA MET A 9 11.35 19.71 -3.49
C MET A 9 11.29 18.94 -4.81
N ALA A 10 11.66 19.57 -5.93
CA ALA A 10 11.69 18.91 -7.24
C ALA A 10 12.69 17.75 -7.26
N VAL A 11 13.92 17.96 -6.75
CA VAL A 11 14.95 16.92 -6.66
C VAL A 11 14.48 15.75 -5.79
N LEU A 12 13.93 16.04 -4.61
CA LEU A 12 13.43 15.00 -3.70
C LEU A 12 12.23 14.24 -4.28
N THR A 13 11.37 14.93 -5.05
CA THR A 13 10.24 14.27 -5.75
C THR A 13 10.74 13.34 -6.85
N VAL A 14 11.67 13.80 -7.68
CA VAL A 14 12.26 12.97 -8.74
C VAL A 14 12.99 11.77 -8.16
N PHE A 15 13.82 11.97 -7.12
CA PHE A 15 14.50 10.89 -6.43
C PHE A 15 13.51 9.90 -5.77
N GLY A 16 12.51 10.43 -5.07
CA GLY A 16 11.47 9.61 -4.43
C GLY A 16 10.63 8.81 -5.45
N LEU A 17 10.36 9.40 -6.62
CA LEU A 17 9.67 8.73 -7.73
C LEU A 17 10.55 7.63 -8.33
N TRP A 18 11.82 7.93 -8.60
CA TRP A 18 12.79 6.94 -9.10
C TRP A 18 12.88 5.72 -8.16
N LEU A 19 13.05 5.94 -6.85
CA LEU A 19 13.15 4.87 -5.87
C LEU A 19 11.90 3.99 -5.82
N ARG A 20 10.73 4.54 -6.16
CA ARG A 20 9.45 3.83 -6.17
C ARG A 20 9.17 3.10 -7.48
N LEU A 21 9.58 3.66 -8.61
CA LEU A 21 9.33 3.09 -9.94
C LEU A 21 10.40 2.08 -10.39
N HIS A 22 11.62 2.18 -9.81
CA HIS A 22 12.71 1.31 -10.21
C HIS A 22 12.38 -0.16 -9.91
N ASP A 23 12.51 -1.02 -10.92
CA ASP A 23 12.39 -2.48 -10.83
C ASP A 23 11.15 -2.99 -10.08
N LEU A 24 9.97 -2.60 -10.53
CA LEU A 24 8.69 -2.97 -9.91
C LEU A 24 8.31 -4.46 -10.07
N ARG A 25 9.03 -5.22 -10.90
CA ARG A 25 8.79 -6.64 -11.16
C ARG A 25 9.59 -7.58 -10.27
N LEU A 26 10.49 -7.05 -9.44
CA LEU A 26 11.48 -7.82 -8.69
C LEU A 26 10.89 -8.89 -7.76
N ARG A 27 9.69 -8.67 -7.24
CA ARG A 27 9.00 -9.64 -6.38
C ARG A 27 7.69 -10.12 -7.02
N PRO A 28 7.23 -11.34 -6.72
CA PRO A 28 5.92 -11.80 -7.18
C PRO A 28 4.78 -10.92 -6.64
N MET A 29 3.62 -10.98 -7.30
CA MET A 29 2.39 -10.36 -6.79
C MET A 29 2.04 -10.93 -5.42
N HIS A 30 1.66 -10.06 -4.50
CA HIS A 30 1.01 -10.47 -3.26
C HIS A 30 -0.42 -10.95 -3.55
N ASN A 31 -1.00 -11.69 -2.61
CA ASN A 31 -2.40 -12.11 -2.67
C ASN A 31 -3.34 -10.96 -3.07
N ASP A 32 -3.32 -9.86 -2.31
CA ASP A 32 -4.18 -8.69 -2.55
C ASP A 32 -3.87 -7.99 -3.87
N GLU A 33 -2.58 -7.94 -4.27
CA GLU A 33 -2.18 -7.37 -5.56
C GLU A 33 -2.79 -8.18 -6.72
N GLY A 34 -2.71 -9.52 -6.64
CA GLY A 34 -3.28 -10.42 -7.65
C GLY A 34 -4.79 -10.26 -7.76
N VAL A 35 -5.48 -10.23 -6.62
CA VAL A 35 -6.93 -9.99 -6.56
C VAL A 35 -7.29 -8.65 -7.20
N ASN A 36 -6.64 -7.55 -6.80
CA ASN A 36 -6.90 -6.23 -7.35
C ASN A 36 -6.62 -6.16 -8.87
N ALA A 37 -5.57 -6.86 -9.36
CA ALA A 37 -5.25 -6.92 -10.77
C ALA A 37 -6.33 -7.67 -11.58
N MET A 38 -6.86 -8.76 -11.06
CA MET A 38 -7.95 -9.51 -11.71
C MET A 38 -9.28 -8.73 -11.67
N LYS A 39 -9.54 -7.94 -10.61
CA LYS A 39 -10.67 -7.00 -10.59
C LYS A 39 -10.56 -5.91 -11.65
N PHE A 40 -9.35 -5.39 -11.88
CA PHE A 40 -9.10 -4.46 -12.97
C PHE A 40 -9.36 -5.08 -14.35
N GLN A 41 -9.13 -6.40 -14.52
CA GLN A 41 -9.43 -7.10 -15.77
C GLN A 41 -10.90 -6.91 -16.20
N ALA A 42 -11.85 -7.04 -15.27
CA ALA A 42 -13.27 -6.85 -15.57
C ALA A 42 -13.57 -5.43 -16.10
N LEU A 43 -12.91 -4.41 -15.51
CA LEU A 43 -13.01 -3.04 -15.98
C LEU A 43 -12.38 -2.85 -17.36
N TRP A 44 -11.18 -3.41 -17.58
CA TRP A 44 -10.40 -3.20 -18.80
C TRP A 44 -11.00 -3.93 -20.02
N VAL A 45 -11.41 -5.19 -19.82
CA VAL A 45 -11.89 -6.05 -20.92
C VAL A 45 -13.36 -5.82 -21.20
N ASN A 46 -14.18 -5.69 -20.16
CA ASN A 46 -15.64 -5.68 -20.28
C ASN A 46 -16.25 -4.29 -20.08
N ASN A 47 -15.46 -3.25 -19.79
CA ASN A 47 -15.92 -1.93 -19.35
C ASN A 47 -16.94 -2.01 -18.19
N ASN A 48 -16.86 -3.06 -17.39
CA ASN A 48 -17.83 -3.35 -16.34
C ASN A 48 -17.10 -3.66 -15.03
N TYR A 49 -17.12 -2.70 -14.12
CA TYR A 49 -16.65 -2.89 -12.77
C TYR A 49 -17.85 -2.91 -11.82
N LYS A 50 -17.95 -3.96 -11.01
CA LYS A 50 -18.95 -4.05 -9.93
C LYS A 50 -18.23 -4.10 -8.60
N TYR A 51 -18.54 -3.14 -7.75
CA TYR A 51 -18.07 -3.15 -6.38
C TYR A 51 -18.74 -4.30 -5.61
N ASP A 52 -17.93 -5.08 -4.87
CA ASP A 52 -18.40 -6.18 -4.04
C ASP A 52 -18.02 -5.91 -2.58
N PRO A 53 -19.03 -5.66 -1.70
CA PRO A 53 -18.79 -5.29 -0.30
C PRO A 53 -18.21 -6.44 0.54
N ASN A 54 -18.30 -7.68 0.09
CA ASN A 54 -17.82 -8.84 0.86
C ASN A 54 -16.33 -9.11 0.65
N GLU A 55 -15.80 -8.73 -0.51
CA GLU A 55 -14.47 -9.13 -0.91
C GLU A 55 -13.45 -7.99 -0.86
N PHE A 56 -13.84 -6.73 -1.17
CA PHE A 56 -12.86 -5.72 -1.58
C PHE A 56 -13.10 -4.34 -0.99
N HIS A 57 -12.00 -3.58 -1.01
CA HIS A 57 -11.97 -2.15 -0.76
C HIS A 57 -12.56 -1.35 -1.94
N GLY A 58 -12.64 -0.04 -1.78
CA GLY A 58 -13.31 0.85 -2.71
C GLY A 58 -12.75 0.85 -4.14
N PRO A 59 -13.52 1.36 -5.10
CA PRO A 59 -13.27 1.22 -6.54
C PRO A 59 -12.18 2.16 -7.10
N THR A 60 -11.59 3.08 -6.33
CA THR A 60 -10.62 4.03 -6.88
C THR A 60 -9.41 3.36 -7.52
N LEU A 61 -8.87 2.29 -6.91
CA LEU A 61 -7.63 1.67 -7.38
C LEU A 61 -7.75 1.11 -8.81
N PRO A 62 -8.79 0.33 -9.18
CA PRO A 62 -9.01 -0.07 -10.58
C PRO A 62 -9.12 1.10 -11.55
N TYR A 63 -9.89 2.14 -11.21
CA TYR A 63 -10.06 3.30 -12.09
C TYR A 63 -8.77 4.12 -12.26
N LEU A 64 -7.98 4.29 -11.22
CA LEU A 64 -6.66 4.94 -11.30
C LEU A 64 -5.68 4.12 -12.18
N THR A 65 -5.86 2.81 -12.23
CA THR A 65 -5.03 1.91 -13.06
C THR A 65 -5.30 2.08 -14.55
N LEU A 66 -6.48 2.56 -14.96
CA LEU A 66 -6.75 2.87 -16.36
C LEU A 66 -5.70 3.81 -16.95
N PHE A 67 -5.25 4.82 -16.17
CA PHE A 67 -4.23 5.75 -16.63
C PHE A 67 -2.88 5.07 -16.85
N SER A 68 -2.40 4.25 -15.91
CA SER A 68 -1.12 3.53 -16.06
C SER A 68 -1.20 2.46 -17.16
N ALA A 69 -2.34 1.79 -17.32
CA ALA A 69 -2.58 0.84 -18.38
C ALA A 69 -2.55 1.51 -19.76
N TRP A 70 -3.22 2.65 -19.89
CA TRP A 70 -3.20 3.46 -21.11
C TRP A 70 -1.78 3.95 -21.47
N LEU A 71 -1.03 4.45 -20.49
CA LEU A 71 0.36 4.89 -20.69
C LEU A 71 1.30 3.74 -21.10
N SER A 72 0.97 2.49 -20.74
CA SER A 72 1.77 1.33 -21.12
C SER A 72 1.73 1.03 -22.62
N GLY A 73 0.78 1.61 -23.37
CA GLY A 73 0.54 1.36 -24.78
C GLY A 73 0.00 -0.03 -25.14
N LYS A 74 -0.25 -0.87 -24.11
CA LYS A 74 -0.73 -2.24 -24.29
C LYS A 74 -2.25 -2.26 -24.31
N ARG A 75 -2.82 -3.12 -25.16
CA ARG A 75 -4.28 -3.25 -25.30
C ARG A 75 -4.83 -4.54 -24.69
N ASP A 76 -4.07 -5.62 -24.76
CA ASP A 76 -4.43 -6.91 -24.19
C ASP A 76 -4.04 -6.95 -22.70
N PHE A 77 -4.99 -7.36 -21.85
CA PHE A 77 -4.76 -7.55 -20.41
C PHE A 77 -3.60 -8.51 -20.12
N ASN A 78 -3.44 -9.54 -20.93
CA ASN A 78 -2.36 -10.54 -20.76
C ASN A 78 -0.95 -9.96 -20.94
N GLN A 79 -0.82 -8.80 -21.59
CA GLN A 79 0.46 -8.11 -21.78
C GLN A 79 0.84 -7.20 -20.61
N PHE A 80 -0.08 -6.92 -19.68
CA PHE A 80 0.24 -6.13 -18.50
C PHE A 80 1.17 -6.91 -17.57
N THR A 81 1.98 -6.15 -16.86
CA THR A 81 2.94 -6.69 -15.88
C THR A 81 2.72 -6.01 -14.53
N GLU A 82 3.37 -6.48 -13.50
CA GLU A 82 3.37 -5.89 -12.17
C GLU A 82 3.67 -4.39 -12.19
N THR A 83 4.49 -3.94 -13.16
CA THR A 83 4.83 -2.52 -13.34
C THR A 83 3.61 -1.67 -13.63
N THR A 84 2.69 -2.14 -14.49
CA THR A 84 1.46 -1.41 -14.83
C THR A 84 0.63 -1.09 -13.59
N PHE A 85 0.51 -2.04 -12.70
CA PHE A 85 -0.29 -1.93 -11.49
C PHE A 85 0.44 -1.16 -10.38
N ARG A 86 1.68 -1.52 -10.09
CA ARG A 86 2.48 -0.92 -9.01
C ARG A 86 2.91 0.52 -9.29
N ALA A 87 2.88 0.96 -10.55
CA ALA A 87 3.11 2.36 -10.90
C ALA A 87 2.08 3.30 -10.26
N VAL A 88 0.83 2.84 -10.06
CA VAL A 88 -0.23 3.65 -9.44
C VAL A 88 0.15 4.07 -8.02
N PRO A 89 0.31 3.17 -7.04
CA PRO A 89 0.71 3.57 -5.69
C PRO A 89 2.09 4.24 -5.66
N ALA A 90 3.01 3.94 -6.59
CA ALA A 90 4.31 4.60 -6.69
C ALA A 90 4.18 6.10 -6.99
N ILE A 91 3.32 6.46 -7.95
CA ILE A 91 3.03 7.86 -8.30
C ILE A 91 2.37 8.58 -7.13
N PHE A 92 1.37 7.97 -6.46
CA PHE A 92 0.72 8.56 -5.30
C PHE A 92 1.68 8.75 -4.12
N GLY A 93 2.58 7.78 -3.87
CA GLY A 93 3.59 7.88 -2.83
C GLY A 93 4.62 8.98 -3.08
N ALA A 94 5.01 9.22 -4.33
CA ALA A 94 5.84 10.38 -4.69
C ALA A 94 5.03 11.69 -4.64
N GLY A 95 3.75 11.62 -5.02
CA GLY A 95 2.82 12.74 -4.97
C GLY A 95 2.62 13.31 -3.54
N LEU A 96 2.76 12.48 -2.49
CA LEU A 96 2.75 12.96 -1.11
C LEU A 96 3.79 14.05 -0.85
N ILE A 97 4.95 13.99 -1.52
CA ILE A 97 5.99 15.02 -1.43
C ILE A 97 5.46 16.34 -2.00
N LEU A 98 4.78 16.29 -3.13
CA LEU A 98 4.22 17.49 -3.78
C LEU A 98 3.07 18.10 -2.98
N LEU A 99 2.26 17.31 -2.27
CA LEU A 99 1.17 17.81 -1.44
C LEU A 99 1.65 18.74 -0.32
N LEU A 100 2.90 18.60 0.14
CA LEU A 100 3.50 19.51 1.13
C LEU A 100 3.47 20.97 0.67
N LEU A 101 3.48 21.24 -0.63
CA LEU A 101 3.42 22.59 -1.20
C LEU A 101 2.14 23.32 -0.79
N ILE A 102 1.04 22.60 -0.57
CA ILE A 102 -0.25 23.18 -0.14
C ILE A 102 -0.13 23.85 1.24
N VAL A 103 0.67 23.27 2.13
CA VAL A 103 0.84 23.74 3.53
C VAL A 103 2.23 24.28 3.85
N ALA A 104 3.13 24.40 2.87
CA ALA A 104 4.51 24.80 3.07
C ALA A 104 4.68 26.15 3.79
N ALA A 105 3.77 27.10 3.55
CA ALA A 105 3.78 28.40 4.23
C ALA A 105 3.51 28.30 5.74
N ASP A 106 2.70 27.32 6.14
CA ASP A 106 2.30 27.11 7.55
C ASP A 106 3.22 26.09 8.24
N LEU A 107 3.70 25.13 7.50
CA LEU A 107 4.67 24.13 7.97
C LEU A 107 6.06 24.74 8.18
N GLY A 108 6.46 25.63 7.29
CA GLY A 108 7.80 26.24 7.23
C GLY A 108 8.68 25.64 6.14
N ASN A 109 9.59 26.47 5.58
CA ASN A 109 10.43 26.05 4.45
C ASN A 109 11.40 24.91 4.78
N VAL A 110 12.01 24.96 5.96
CA VAL A 110 12.98 23.93 6.42
C VAL A 110 12.26 22.65 6.78
N GLU A 111 11.13 22.77 7.46
CA GLU A 111 10.25 21.64 7.81
C GLU A 111 9.73 20.96 6.55
N THR A 112 9.34 21.71 5.54
CA THR A 112 8.86 21.16 4.25
C THR A 112 9.95 20.32 3.56
N LEU A 113 11.21 20.79 3.55
CA LEU A 113 12.33 20.04 2.96
C LEU A 113 12.63 18.76 3.76
N TRP A 114 12.63 18.82 5.11
CA TRP A 114 12.85 17.63 5.92
C TRP A 114 11.69 16.62 5.77
N ALA A 115 10.45 17.08 5.71
CA ALA A 115 9.30 16.22 5.44
C ALA A 115 9.41 15.54 4.08
N ALA A 116 9.77 16.32 3.05
CA ALA A 116 9.99 15.79 1.71
C ALA A 116 11.10 14.74 1.67
N ALA A 117 12.24 15.00 2.33
CA ALA A 117 13.35 14.05 2.41
C ALA A 117 12.94 12.76 3.11
N LEU A 118 12.28 12.86 4.28
CA LEU A 118 11.80 11.69 5.02
C LEU A 118 10.75 10.88 4.25
N ILE A 119 9.77 11.52 3.60
CA ILE A 119 8.80 10.82 2.74
C ILE A 119 9.51 10.12 1.57
N ALA A 120 10.51 10.78 0.97
CA ALA A 120 11.23 10.22 -0.17
C ALA A 120 11.96 8.91 0.18
N VAL A 121 12.54 8.82 1.38
CA VAL A 121 13.45 7.72 1.75
C VAL A 121 12.92 6.78 2.85
N SER A 122 11.79 7.08 3.51
CA SER A 122 11.25 6.22 4.56
C SER A 122 11.04 4.78 4.04
N PRO A 123 11.62 3.75 4.70
CA PRO A 123 11.45 2.36 4.32
C PRO A 123 9.99 1.93 4.16
N ALA A 124 9.13 2.23 5.13
CA ALA A 124 7.70 1.88 5.07
C ALA A 124 6.99 2.59 3.90
N MET A 125 7.20 3.91 3.75
CA MET A 125 6.56 4.69 2.69
C MET A 125 7.01 4.23 1.29
N VAL A 126 8.29 3.91 1.11
CA VAL A 126 8.82 3.40 -0.16
C VAL A 126 8.29 2.00 -0.44
N PHE A 127 8.36 1.09 0.54
CA PHE A 127 7.94 -0.30 0.37
C PHE A 127 6.48 -0.41 -0.07
N TYR A 128 5.56 0.23 0.66
CA TYR A 128 4.14 0.16 0.33
C TYR A 128 3.73 1.04 -0.86
N SER A 129 4.52 2.03 -1.25
CA SER A 129 4.35 2.70 -2.55
C SER A 129 4.64 1.78 -3.75
N ARG A 130 5.26 0.64 -3.54
CA ARG A 130 5.56 -0.39 -4.54
C ARG A 130 4.64 -1.60 -4.43
N TYR A 131 3.52 -1.43 -3.73
CA TYR A 131 2.52 -2.45 -3.45
C TYR A 131 1.18 -2.02 -4.07
N TYR A 132 0.58 -2.84 -4.92
CA TYR A 132 -0.68 -2.49 -5.58
C TYR A 132 -1.88 -2.72 -4.65
N ILE A 133 -1.95 -1.88 -3.62
CA ILE A 133 -3.02 -1.86 -2.61
C ILE A 133 -3.49 -0.42 -2.36
N HIS A 134 -4.59 -0.27 -1.65
CA HIS A 134 -5.32 1.00 -1.49
C HIS A 134 -4.68 1.99 -0.50
N GLU A 135 -3.72 1.56 0.33
CA GLU A 135 -3.21 2.32 1.46
C GLU A 135 -2.51 3.62 1.08
N ILE A 136 -1.57 3.57 0.15
CA ILE A 136 -0.85 4.79 -0.29
C ILE A 136 -1.79 5.79 -0.98
N PRO A 137 -2.68 5.39 -1.89
CA PRO A 137 -3.75 6.27 -2.38
C PRO A 137 -4.61 6.86 -1.27
N LEU A 138 -4.99 6.08 -0.25
CA LEU A 138 -5.75 6.58 0.90
C LEU A 138 -4.98 7.65 1.68
N VAL A 139 -3.70 7.41 1.99
CA VAL A 139 -2.85 8.41 2.68
C VAL A 139 -2.75 9.70 1.85
N PHE A 140 -2.58 9.57 0.53
CA PHE A 140 -2.52 10.70 -0.39
C PHE A 140 -3.83 11.52 -0.38
N PHE A 141 -4.97 10.86 -0.54
CA PHE A 141 -6.27 11.56 -0.54
C PHE A 141 -6.60 12.14 0.83
N THR A 142 -6.18 11.48 1.92
CA THR A 142 -6.29 12.02 3.27
C THR A 142 -5.48 13.31 3.42
N ALA A 143 -4.20 13.29 3.03
CA ALA A 143 -3.35 14.49 3.07
C ALA A 143 -3.89 15.60 2.16
N PHE A 144 -4.33 15.27 0.95
CA PHE A 144 -4.94 16.22 0.01
C PHE A 144 -6.19 16.87 0.58
N SER A 145 -7.11 16.09 1.14
CA SER A 145 -8.36 16.58 1.74
C SER A 145 -8.05 17.49 2.93
N PHE A 146 -7.19 17.06 3.87
CA PHE A 146 -6.92 17.79 5.10
C PHE A 146 -6.11 19.07 4.86
N PHE A 147 -5.13 19.03 3.96
CA PHE A 147 -4.38 20.23 3.58
C PHE A 147 -5.24 21.23 2.81
N SER A 148 -6.16 20.75 1.98
CA SER A 148 -7.14 21.61 1.30
C SER A 148 -8.13 22.23 2.30
N LEU A 149 -8.62 21.46 3.27
CA LEU A 149 -9.45 21.97 4.36
C LEU A 149 -8.73 23.05 5.17
N TRP A 150 -7.45 22.83 5.50
CA TRP A 150 -6.63 23.83 6.16
C TRP A 150 -6.54 25.13 5.35
N ARG A 151 -6.26 25.04 4.06
CA ARG A 151 -6.22 26.20 3.14
C ARG A 151 -7.56 26.90 3.04
N TYR A 152 -8.64 26.12 3.06
CA TYR A 152 -10.00 26.69 3.11
C TYR A 152 -10.23 27.48 4.39
N CYS A 153 -9.91 26.91 5.56
CA CYS A 153 -10.08 27.61 6.85
C CYS A 153 -9.33 28.94 6.89
N LYS A 154 -8.19 29.05 6.21
CA LYS A 154 -7.37 30.28 6.16
C LYS A 154 -7.81 31.28 5.11
N SER A 155 -8.36 30.83 3.98
CA SER A 155 -8.58 31.70 2.81
C SER A 155 -10.07 31.95 2.51
N GLY A 156 -10.98 31.13 3.03
CA GLY A 156 -12.40 31.17 2.70
C GLY A 156 -12.74 30.88 1.24
N ARG A 157 -11.75 30.48 0.40
CA ARG A 157 -11.94 30.28 -1.05
C ARG A 157 -12.67 28.98 -1.33
N LEU A 158 -13.77 29.05 -2.11
CA LEU A 158 -14.59 27.90 -2.50
C LEU A 158 -13.77 26.77 -3.14
N ALA A 159 -12.78 27.10 -3.98
CA ALA A 159 -11.94 26.09 -4.64
C ALA A 159 -11.26 25.12 -3.65
N TRP A 160 -10.81 25.63 -2.49
CA TRP A 160 -10.22 24.79 -1.46
C TRP A 160 -11.26 23.95 -0.70
N ALA A 161 -12.49 24.48 -0.53
CA ALA A 161 -13.60 23.70 0.03
C ALA A 161 -13.97 22.53 -0.90
N LEU A 162 -14.10 22.81 -2.19
CA LEU A 162 -14.36 21.77 -3.21
C LEU A 162 -13.22 20.75 -3.26
N ALA A 163 -11.94 21.18 -3.25
CA ALA A 163 -10.80 20.29 -3.21
C ALA A 163 -10.82 19.37 -1.97
N ALA A 164 -11.15 19.90 -0.81
CA ALA A 164 -11.32 19.11 0.42
C ALA A 164 -12.46 18.08 0.27
N GLY A 165 -13.60 18.48 -0.30
CA GLY A 165 -14.74 17.61 -0.56
C GLY A 165 -14.41 16.51 -1.57
N ILE A 166 -13.78 16.85 -2.69
CA ILE A 166 -13.30 15.87 -3.69
C ILE A 166 -12.35 14.85 -3.02
N GLY A 167 -11.38 15.36 -2.22
CA GLY A 167 -10.47 14.49 -1.47
C GLY A 167 -11.20 13.54 -0.52
N LEU A 168 -12.22 14.03 0.20
CA LEU A 168 -13.05 13.22 1.08
C LEU A 168 -13.84 12.14 0.33
N GLY A 169 -14.44 12.48 -0.82
CA GLY A 169 -15.12 11.50 -1.68
C GLY A 169 -14.17 10.42 -2.22
N LEU A 170 -12.94 10.82 -2.62
CA LEU A 170 -11.91 9.87 -3.04
C LEU A 170 -11.43 8.99 -1.88
N MET A 171 -11.28 9.51 -0.65
CA MET A 171 -10.98 8.69 0.53
C MET A 171 -12.04 7.61 0.73
N ALA A 172 -13.33 8.02 0.73
CA ALA A 172 -14.46 7.10 0.90
C ALA A 172 -14.49 6.01 -0.17
N ALA A 173 -14.26 6.39 -1.45
CA ALA A 173 -14.21 5.48 -2.56
C ALA A 173 -12.90 4.66 -2.65
N THR A 174 -11.93 4.89 -1.76
CA THR A 174 -10.67 4.14 -1.73
C THR A 174 -10.71 3.01 -0.71
N LYS A 175 -11.08 3.30 0.54
CA LYS A 175 -11.06 2.28 1.59
C LYS A 175 -11.96 2.66 2.76
N GLU A 176 -12.68 1.69 3.32
CA GLU A 176 -13.65 1.85 4.42
C GLU A 176 -13.00 2.47 5.67
N THR A 177 -11.71 2.22 5.88
CA THR A 177 -10.95 2.75 7.04
C THR A 177 -10.75 4.28 7.01
N PHE A 178 -11.19 4.97 5.94
CA PHE A 178 -11.16 6.44 5.89
C PHE A 178 -11.92 7.08 7.06
N VAL A 179 -12.93 6.40 7.60
CA VAL A 179 -13.70 6.86 8.76
C VAL A 179 -12.80 7.07 9.98
N PHE A 180 -11.73 6.30 10.14
CA PHE A 180 -10.77 6.47 11.23
C PHE A 180 -9.97 7.77 11.09
N ALA A 181 -9.58 8.10 9.85
CA ALA A 181 -8.90 9.37 9.59
C ALA A 181 -9.80 10.57 9.88
N ILE A 182 -11.09 10.48 9.53
CA ILE A 182 -12.08 11.52 9.83
C ILE A 182 -12.32 11.64 11.35
N ALA A 183 -12.50 10.51 12.05
CA ALA A 183 -12.66 10.51 13.50
C ALA A 183 -11.42 11.10 14.20
N ALA A 184 -10.21 10.67 13.79
CA ALA A 184 -8.97 11.20 14.34
C ALA A 184 -8.81 12.72 14.08
N LEU A 185 -9.23 13.22 12.90
CA LEU A 185 -9.22 14.65 12.60
C LEU A 185 -10.20 15.43 13.49
N GLY A 186 -11.42 14.92 13.66
CA GLY A 186 -12.41 15.54 14.56
C GLY A 186 -11.89 15.63 15.99
N LEU A 187 -11.34 14.53 16.52
CA LEU A 187 -10.72 14.48 17.85
C LEU A 187 -9.50 15.40 17.94
N ALA A 188 -8.68 15.50 16.89
CA ALA A 188 -7.52 16.37 16.85
C ALA A 188 -7.91 17.86 16.89
N ILE A 189 -8.95 18.25 16.14
CA ILE A 189 -9.48 19.63 16.17
C ILE A 189 -10.03 19.95 17.57
N ALA A 190 -10.80 19.05 18.17
CA ALA A 190 -11.34 19.22 19.53
C ALA A 190 -10.20 19.35 20.54
N SER A 191 -9.24 18.41 20.55
CA SER A 191 -8.07 18.42 21.44
C SER A 191 -7.21 19.68 21.25
N SER A 192 -6.96 20.10 20.01
CA SER A 192 -6.22 21.32 19.70
C SER A 192 -6.95 22.58 20.21
N THR A 193 -8.28 22.58 20.11
CA THR A 193 -9.10 23.70 20.58
C THR A 193 -9.07 23.79 22.11
N VAL A 194 -9.25 22.67 22.81
CA VAL A 194 -9.16 22.60 24.28
C VAL A 194 -7.77 23.03 24.74
N TRP A 195 -6.73 22.50 24.11
CA TRP A 195 -5.34 22.85 24.42
C TRP A 195 -5.08 24.36 24.27
N SER A 196 -5.55 24.96 23.17
CA SER A 196 -5.38 26.40 22.93
C SER A 196 -6.10 27.25 23.97
N ARG A 197 -7.30 26.84 24.37
CA ARG A 197 -8.06 27.56 25.40
C ARG A 197 -7.36 27.52 26.77
N TRP A 198 -6.76 26.41 27.09
CA TRP A 198 -6.05 26.20 28.36
C TRP A 198 -4.70 26.89 28.39
N ARG A 199 -3.95 26.84 27.31
CA ARG A 199 -2.52 27.23 27.28
C ARG A 199 -2.31 28.66 26.76
N GLU A 200 -3.20 29.13 25.90
CA GLU A 200 -3.10 30.39 25.16
C GLU A 200 -4.44 31.15 25.19
N PRO A 201 -4.95 31.54 26.38
CA PRO A 201 -6.28 32.16 26.50
C PRO A 201 -6.39 33.48 25.70
N ASP A 202 -5.28 34.22 25.58
CA ASP A 202 -5.21 35.50 24.88
C ASP A 202 -4.77 35.39 23.41
N ALA A 203 -4.50 34.18 22.92
CA ALA A 203 -4.06 34.01 21.51
C ALA A 203 -5.22 34.33 20.55
N THR A 204 -4.90 35.03 19.49
CA THR A 204 -5.86 35.26 18.38
C THR A 204 -6.31 33.92 17.81
N ARG A 205 -7.56 33.57 18.10
CA ARG A 205 -8.17 32.33 17.58
C ARG A 205 -8.14 32.33 16.07
N LEU A 206 -7.90 31.17 15.47
CA LEU A 206 -8.08 31.00 14.03
C LEU A 206 -9.51 31.43 13.68
N LYS A 207 -9.67 32.61 13.09
CA LYS A 207 -10.99 33.09 12.68
C LYS A 207 -11.43 32.22 11.50
N TRP A 208 -12.49 31.46 11.70
CA TRP A 208 -13.15 30.73 10.63
C TRP A 208 -13.60 31.71 9.54
N GLN A 209 -12.98 31.65 8.38
CA GLN A 209 -13.34 32.47 7.21
C GLN A 209 -14.35 31.78 6.29
N GLY A 210 -14.79 30.58 6.68
CA GLY A 210 -15.66 29.77 5.86
C GLY A 210 -17.11 30.24 5.85
N ARG A 211 -17.81 29.82 4.80
CA ARG A 211 -19.27 30.01 4.63
C ARG A 211 -19.95 28.64 4.69
N TRP A 212 -21.11 28.54 5.32
CA TRP A 212 -21.89 27.30 5.37
C TRP A 212 -22.24 26.78 3.97
N THR A 213 -22.50 27.66 3.01
CA THR A 213 -22.73 27.30 1.61
C THR A 213 -21.53 26.58 1.01
N HIS A 214 -20.29 26.98 1.33
CA HIS A 214 -19.09 26.29 0.86
C HIS A 214 -18.93 24.91 1.49
N VAL A 215 -19.35 24.72 2.74
CA VAL A 215 -19.37 23.42 3.40
C VAL A 215 -20.36 22.49 2.70
N LEU A 216 -21.57 22.99 2.36
CA LEU A 216 -22.55 22.23 1.60
C LEU A 216 -22.03 21.84 0.22
N PHE A 217 -21.35 22.74 -0.49
CA PHE A 217 -20.72 22.41 -1.78
C PHE A 217 -19.59 21.38 -1.63
N ALA A 218 -18.80 21.45 -0.56
CA ALA A 218 -17.75 20.45 -0.30
C ALA A 218 -18.36 19.06 -0.02
N LEU A 219 -19.43 18.99 0.79
CA LEU A 219 -20.15 17.74 1.06
C LEU A 219 -20.82 17.20 -0.21
N ALA A 220 -21.44 18.07 -1.01
CA ALA A 220 -22.00 17.67 -2.29
C ALA A 220 -20.92 17.12 -3.24
N ALA A 221 -19.76 17.77 -3.32
CA ALA A 221 -18.64 17.28 -4.12
C ALA A 221 -18.14 15.91 -3.62
N ALA A 222 -18.06 15.71 -2.30
CA ALA A 222 -17.68 14.42 -1.73
C ALA A 222 -18.69 13.33 -2.08
N LEU A 223 -19.98 13.60 -1.94
CA LEU A 223 -21.04 12.66 -2.29
C LEU A 223 -21.05 12.33 -3.79
N VAL A 224 -20.90 13.33 -4.66
CA VAL A 224 -20.85 13.15 -6.10
C VAL A 224 -19.65 12.27 -6.49
N VAL A 225 -18.47 12.55 -5.95
CA VAL A 225 -17.27 11.74 -6.23
C VAL A 225 -17.45 10.31 -5.75
N ALA A 226 -17.90 10.10 -4.50
CA ALA A 226 -18.15 8.76 -3.98
C ALA A 226 -19.21 8.03 -4.83
N ALA A 227 -20.32 8.72 -5.18
CA ALA A 227 -21.37 8.15 -5.99
C ALA A 227 -20.89 7.74 -7.39
N LEU A 228 -20.08 8.56 -8.07
CA LEU A 228 -19.50 8.25 -9.36
C LEU A 228 -18.69 6.95 -9.31
N PHE A 229 -17.81 6.83 -8.32
CA PHE A 229 -16.95 5.66 -8.22
C PHE A 229 -17.70 4.40 -7.82
N PHE A 230 -18.54 4.44 -6.77
CA PHE A 230 -19.28 3.26 -6.32
C PHE A 230 -20.35 2.81 -7.30
N SER A 231 -20.98 3.75 -8.03
CA SER A 231 -21.91 3.41 -9.12
C SER A 231 -21.20 2.99 -10.41
N SER A 232 -19.87 2.92 -10.41
CA SER A 232 -19.08 2.64 -11.62
C SER A 232 -19.49 3.57 -12.79
N PHE A 233 -19.53 4.88 -12.49
CA PHE A 233 -19.98 5.92 -13.44
C PHE A 233 -21.38 5.63 -13.98
N PHE A 234 -22.32 5.29 -13.07
CA PHE A 234 -23.74 5.00 -13.30
C PHE A 234 -24.03 3.67 -14.01
N THR A 235 -23.05 2.80 -14.20
CA THR A 235 -23.27 1.46 -14.77
C THR A 235 -23.68 0.41 -13.72
N ASN A 236 -23.46 0.68 -12.42
CA ASN A 236 -23.81 -0.17 -11.29
C ASN A 236 -24.66 0.61 -10.26
N GLY A 237 -25.97 0.64 -10.42
CA GLY A 237 -26.87 1.35 -9.50
C GLY A 237 -26.86 0.81 -8.06
N ARG A 238 -26.55 -0.48 -7.87
CA ARG A 238 -26.47 -1.11 -6.55
C ARG A 238 -25.23 -0.72 -5.76
N GLY A 239 -24.15 -0.30 -6.43
CA GLY A 239 -22.86 -0.03 -5.79
C GLY A 239 -22.91 0.99 -4.67
N LEU A 240 -23.84 1.96 -4.71
CA LEU A 240 -24.06 2.93 -3.62
C LEU A 240 -24.58 2.26 -2.33
N LEU A 241 -25.50 1.32 -2.48
CA LEU A 241 -26.02 0.52 -1.37
C LEU A 241 -24.91 -0.40 -0.83
N ASP A 242 -24.20 -1.05 -1.73
CA ASP A 242 -23.11 -1.96 -1.40
C ASP A 242 -21.98 -1.24 -0.63
N ALA A 243 -21.72 0.04 -0.93
CA ALA A 243 -20.77 0.86 -0.18
C ALA A 243 -21.15 1.02 1.30
N VAL A 244 -22.44 1.12 1.59
CA VAL A 244 -22.93 1.16 2.98
C VAL A 244 -22.93 -0.23 3.61
N LEU A 245 -23.33 -1.24 2.87
CA LEU A 245 -23.38 -2.63 3.34
C LEU A 245 -21.99 -3.21 3.64
N ALA A 246 -20.92 -2.68 3.02
CA ALA A 246 -19.53 -3.10 3.25
C ALA A 246 -19.11 -3.03 4.72
N TYR A 247 -19.70 -2.14 5.51
CA TYR A 247 -19.39 -2.03 6.94
C TYR A 247 -19.84 -3.23 7.76
N GLY A 248 -20.89 -3.96 7.34
CA GLY A 248 -21.35 -5.17 8.04
C GLY A 248 -20.29 -6.29 8.07
N PRO A 249 -19.80 -6.80 6.92
CA PRO A 249 -18.68 -7.74 6.86
C PRO A 249 -17.42 -7.21 7.54
N TRP A 250 -17.14 -5.91 7.40
CA TRP A 250 -15.97 -5.30 8.00
C TRP A 250 -16.00 -5.34 9.55
N PHE A 251 -17.13 -5.00 10.19
CA PHE A 251 -17.29 -5.11 11.64
C PHE A 251 -17.17 -6.56 12.13
N ARG A 252 -17.71 -7.52 11.39
CA ARG A 252 -17.56 -8.95 11.73
C ARG A 252 -16.09 -9.39 11.72
N ARG A 253 -15.31 -8.96 10.70
CA ARG A 253 -13.86 -9.26 10.63
C ARG A 253 -13.07 -8.57 11.75
N ALA A 254 -13.45 -7.36 12.12
CA ALA A 254 -12.77 -6.60 13.16
C ALA A 254 -12.93 -7.21 14.56
N GLY A 255 -14.05 -7.91 14.83
CA GLY A 255 -14.37 -8.54 16.12
C GLY A 255 -14.11 -10.05 16.20
N GLY A 256 -13.73 -10.70 15.09
CA GLY A 256 -13.48 -12.14 15.04
C GLY A 256 -12.01 -12.53 15.24
N GLU A 257 -11.76 -13.77 15.64
CA GLU A 257 -10.43 -14.35 15.61
C GLU A 257 -9.98 -14.55 14.17
N SER A 258 -8.79 -14.05 13.83
CA SER A 258 -8.19 -14.21 12.51
C SER A 258 -6.66 -14.24 12.60
N ILE A 259 -6.01 -14.70 11.54
CA ILE A 259 -4.55 -14.67 11.40
C ILE A 259 -3.98 -13.23 11.46
N HIS A 260 -4.83 -12.22 11.37
CA HIS A 260 -4.49 -10.80 11.45
C HIS A 260 -4.70 -10.21 12.85
N THR A 261 -5.03 -11.02 13.84
CA THR A 261 -5.16 -10.57 15.23
C THR A 261 -3.78 -10.46 15.86
N HIS A 262 -3.37 -9.23 16.16
CA HIS A 262 -2.04 -8.95 16.73
C HIS A 262 -2.14 -8.06 17.97
N PRO A 263 -1.17 -8.19 18.92
CA PRO A 263 -1.14 -7.40 20.14
C PRO A 263 -0.90 -5.91 19.87
N TRP A 264 -1.14 -5.06 20.88
CA TRP A 264 -1.04 -3.61 20.75
C TRP A 264 0.33 -3.07 20.26
N PRO A 265 1.51 -3.67 20.60
CA PRO A 265 2.80 -3.12 20.19
C PRO A 265 3.19 -3.45 18.74
N PHE A 266 2.36 -4.18 18.00
CA PHE A 266 2.63 -4.68 16.65
C PHE A 266 3.22 -3.60 15.72
N TYR A 267 2.55 -2.45 15.58
CA TYR A 267 3.03 -1.39 14.69
C TYR A 267 4.34 -0.75 15.16
N PHE A 268 4.51 -0.58 16.48
CA PHE A 268 5.72 0.00 17.06
C PHE A 268 6.93 -0.91 16.88
N GLN A 269 6.74 -2.21 17.02
CA GLN A 269 7.78 -3.20 16.75
C GLN A 269 8.20 -3.16 15.28
N HIS A 270 7.24 -3.09 14.33
CA HIS A 270 7.53 -3.04 12.91
C HIS A 270 8.23 -1.74 12.49
N LEU A 271 7.89 -0.62 13.11
CA LEU A 271 8.49 0.68 12.79
C LEU A 271 9.82 0.93 13.50
N PHE A 272 9.88 0.68 14.79
CA PHE A 272 10.99 1.21 15.57
C PHE A 272 12.08 0.20 15.91
N TRP A 273 11.73 -1.08 15.97
CA TRP A 273 12.71 -2.12 16.23
C TRP A 273 12.22 -3.47 15.77
N PHE A 274 12.60 -3.85 14.57
CA PHE A 274 12.30 -5.16 14.05
C PHE A 274 13.58 -5.96 13.81
N HIS A 275 13.64 -7.15 14.40
CA HIS A 275 14.71 -8.12 14.21
C HIS A 275 14.12 -9.52 14.15
N SER A 276 14.42 -10.25 13.10
CA SER A 276 14.09 -11.66 12.96
C SER A 276 15.38 -12.50 12.92
N ALA A 277 15.33 -13.75 13.37
CA ALA A 277 16.48 -14.64 13.46
C ALA A 277 17.27 -14.69 12.13
N GLY A 278 18.56 -14.39 12.20
CA GLY A 278 19.46 -14.33 11.03
C GLY A 278 19.16 -13.18 10.05
N GLY A 279 18.32 -12.23 10.43
CA GLY A 279 18.05 -11.02 9.66
C GLY A 279 18.80 -9.79 10.18
N PRO A 280 18.75 -8.66 9.45
CA PRO A 280 19.25 -7.39 9.94
C PRO A 280 18.27 -6.76 10.93
N ILE A 281 18.75 -5.78 11.70
CA ILE A 281 17.89 -4.87 12.44
C ILE A 281 17.34 -3.83 11.47
N TRP A 282 16.01 -3.64 11.52
CA TRP A 282 15.29 -2.60 10.79
C TRP A 282 14.74 -1.60 11.80
N SER A 283 14.86 -0.31 11.50
CA SER A 283 14.36 0.70 12.41
C SER A 283 14.12 2.03 11.69
N GLU A 284 12.91 2.55 11.81
CA GLU A 284 12.58 3.95 11.54
C GLU A 284 12.57 4.79 12.84
N GLY A 285 13.23 4.29 13.89
CA GLY A 285 13.32 4.94 15.19
C GLY A 285 13.93 6.33 15.16
N PHE A 286 14.81 6.62 14.19
CA PHE A 286 15.33 7.96 13.95
C PHE A 286 14.19 8.95 13.62
N ALA A 287 13.30 8.59 12.70
CA ALA A 287 12.13 9.40 12.40
C ALA A 287 11.17 9.49 13.59
N GLY A 288 10.98 8.39 14.33
CA GLY A 288 10.19 8.36 15.57
C GLY A 288 10.71 9.28 16.66
N ALA A 289 12.02 9.29 16.90
CA ALA A 289 12.66 10.19 17.88
C ALA A 289 12.48 11.67 17.49
N LEU A 290 12.69 11.99 16.21
CA LEU A 290 12.45 13.34 15.72
C LEU A 290 10.96 13.72 15.79
N ALA A 291 10.05 12.76 15.55
CA ALA A 291 8.62 12.99 15.67
C ALA A 291 8.21 13.30 17.12
N ALA A 292 8.81 12.62 18.10
CA ALA A 292 8.59 12.94 19.51
C ALA A 292 9.02 14.37 19.85
N VAL A 293 10.20 14.80 19.38
CA VAL A 293 10.63 16.21 19.54
C VAL A 293 9.64 17.16 18.87
N GLY A 294 9.26 16.86 17.62
CA GLY A 294 8.30 17.68 16.87
C GLY A 294 6.92 17.75 17.53
N PHE A 295 6.47 16.68 18.16
CA PHE A 295 5.24 16.62 18.94
C PHE A 295 5.28 17.62 20.11
N PHE A 296 6.34 17.58 20.91
CA PHE A 296 6.49 18.53 22.02
C PHE A 296 6.62 19.98 21.53
N VAL A 297 7.35 20.22 20.43
CA VAL A 297 7.43 21.55 19.81
C VAL A 297 6.06 22.04 19.32
N ALA A 298 5.24 21.15 18.74
CA ALA A 298 3.90 21.49 18.29
C ALA A 298 2.94 21.86 19.44
N LEU A 299 3.11 21.26 20.63
CA LEU A 299 2.28 21.51 21.79
C LEU A 299 2.75 22.71 22.62
N PHE A 300 4.08 22.82 22.84
CA PHE A 300 4.65 23.76 23.82
C PHE A 300 5.41 24.93 23.18
N GLY A 301 5.63 24.89 21.86
CA GLY A 301 6.30 25.95 21.10
C GLY A 301 5.37 27.13 20.80
N THR A 302 5.79 27.99 19.86
CA THR A 302 4.97 29.11 19.39
C THR A 302 3.65 28.61 18.76
N ALA A 303 2.58 29.37 18.97
CA ALA A 303 1.22 29.02 18.51
C ALA A 303 1.15 28.78 17.00
N ARG A 304 1.18 27.51 16.62
CA ARG A 304 1.01 27.04 15.23
C ARG A 304 -0.12 26.01 15.19
N PRO A 305 -1.37 26.46 14.97
CA PRO A 305 -2.54 25.55 15.04
C PRO A 305 -2.45 24.34 14.12
N LEU A 306 -1.89 24.49 12.91
CA LEU A 306 -1.69 23.35 12.00
C LEU A 306 -0.83 22.25 12.62
N LEU A 307 0.31 22.60 13.21
CA LEU A 307 1.23 21.63 13.81
C LEU A 307 0.58 20.90 14.98
N ARG A 308 -0.22 21.62 15.78
CA ARG A 308 -0.96 21.06 16.90
C ARG A 308 -2.04 20.09 16.44
N ILE A 309 -2.78 20.43 15.37
CA ILE A 309 -3.75 19.51 14.76
C ILE A 309 -3.03 18.27 14.23
N ILE A 310 -1.91 18.42 13.53
CA ILE A 310 -1.10 17.27 13.06
C ILE A 310 -0.65 16.41 14.25
N ALA A 311 -0.19 17.01 15.34
CA ALA A 311 0.26 16.28 16.54
C ALA A 311 -0.88 15.45 17.14
N PHE A 312 -2.04 16.05 17.42
CA PHE A 312 -3.18 15.32 17.96
C PHE A 312 -3.76 14.31 16.97
N TYR A 313 -3.84 14.64 15.68
CA TYR A 313 -4.25 13.70 14.65
C TYR A 313 -3.39 12.45 14.63
N THR A 314 -2.06 12.61 14.67
CA THR A 314 -1.11 11.50 14.72
C THR A 314 -1.35 10.62 15.93
N VAL A 315 -1.53 11.22 17.11
CA VAL A 315 -1.80 10.47 18.35
C VAL A 315 -3.12 9.72 18.26
N TRP A 316 -4.21 10.40 17.88
CA TRP A 316 -5.53 9.76 17.83
C TRP A 316 -5.58 8.63 16.80
N LEU A 317 -5.01 8.84 15.62
CA LEU A 317 -5.00 7.80 14.60
C LEU A 317 -4.12 6.60 15.01
N THR A 318 -2.97 6.86 15.67
CA THR A 318 -2.13 5.80 16.24
C THR A 318 -2.90 5.00 17.29
N LEU A 319 -3.62 5.68 18.21
CA LEU A 319 -4.41 5.02 19.24
C LEU A 319 -5.53 4.17 18.64
N ILE A 320 -6.28 4.70 17.66
CA ILE A 320 -7.34 3.93 17.00
C ILE A 320 -6.80 2.63 16.41
N TYR A 321 -5.74 2.70 15.61
CA TYR A 321 -5.16 1.49 15.01
C TYR A 321 -4.49 0.56 16.04
N THR A 322 -3.96 1.10 17.13
CA THR A 322 -3.35 0.30 18.22
C THR A 322 -4.38 -0.51 18.98
N ILE A 323 -5.57 0.07 19.24
CA ILE A 323 -6.65 -0.59 19.97
C ILE A 323 -7.32 -1.69 19.15
N LEU A 324 -7.47 -1.51 17.82
CA LEU A 324 -8.07 -2.52 16.95
C LEU A 324 -7.25 -3.81 16.98
N ALA A 325 -7.92 -4.95 17.17
CA ALA A 325 -7.28 -6.26 17.22
C ALA A 325 -6.76 -6.69 15.84
N TYR A 326 -7.55 -6.46 14.80
CA TYR A 326 -7.17 -6.73 13.41
C TYR A 326 -6.10 -5.75 12.93
N LYS A 327 -4.90 -6.24 12.62
CA LYS A 327 -3.76 -5.42 12.21
C LYS A 327 -3.05 -6.04 11.01
N THR A 328 -2.79 -5.20 10.02
CA THR A 328 -1.86 -5.50 8.93
C THR A 328 -0.78 -4.41 8.87
N PRO A 329 0.47 -4.73 8.50
CA PRO A 329 1.56 -3.76 8.61
C PRO A 329 1.34 -2.47 7.82
N TRP A 330 0.64 -2.51 6.70
CA TRP A 330 0.38 -1.34 5.87
C TRP A 330 -0.62 -0.33 6.48
N CYS A 331 -1.41 -0.75 7.47
CA CYS A 331 -2.32 0.17 8.18
C CYS A 331 -1.59 1.26 8.99
N LEU A 332 -0.29 1.08 9.26
CA LEU A 332 0.54 2.09 9.93
C LEU A 332 0.74 3.37 9.10
N LEU A 333 0.59 3.33 7.78
CA LEU A 333 1.02 4.40 6.87
C LEU A 333 0.32 5.75 7.15
N GLY A 334 -0.96 5.72 7.51
CA GLY A 334 -1.73 6.94 7.79
C GLY A 334 -1.17 7.73 8.97
N PHE A 335 -0.97 7.09 10.12
CA PHE A 335 -0.42 7.75 11.31
C PHE A 335 1.09 7.98 11.20
N TYR A 336 1.80 7.10 10.50
CA TYR A 336 3.23 7.27 10.28
C TYR A 336 3.54 8.46 9.36
N HIS A 337 2.71 8.74 8.36
CA HIS A 337 2.80 9.98 7.59
C HIS A 337 2.72 11.22 8.51
N GLY A 338 1.81 11.23 9.48
CA GLY A 338 1.73 12.27 10.50
C GLY A 338 3.00 12.36 11.37
N MET A 339 3.57 11.21 11.77
CA MET A 339 4.87 11.16 12.49
C MET A 339 6.00 11.76 11.65
N ILE A 340 6.05 11.51 10.33
CA ILE A 340 7.05 12.10 9.42
C ILE A 340 6.93 13.63 9.38
N LEU A 341 5.72 14.18 9.34
CA LEU A 341 5.51 15.62 9.40
C LEU A 341 6.01 16.22 10.71
N LEU A 342 5.75 15.56 11.83
CA LEU A 342 6.27 15.95 13.14
C LEU A 342 7.80 15.78 13.21
N ALA A 343 8.36 14.73 12.64
CA ALA A 343 9.80 14.52 12.58
C ALA A 343 10.52 15.67 11.86
N ALA A 344 9.92 16.18 10.79
CA ALA A 344 10.43 17.35 10.07
C ALA A 344 10.41 18.62 10.95
N VAL A 345 9.37 18.80 11.76
CA VAL A 345 9.29 19.88 12.75
C VAL A 345 10.36 19.72 13.81
N GLY A 346 10.58 18.51 14.32
CA GLY A 346 11.62 18.19 15.28
C GLY A 346 13.02 18.50 14.75
N ALA A 347 13.36 17.99 13.56
CA ALA A 347 14.64 18.24 12.90
C ALA A 347 14.91 19.76 12.72
N ALA A 348 13.93 20.48 12.19
CA ALA A 348 14.07 21.94 12.00
C ALA A 348 14.21 22.68 13.33
N SER A 349 13.53 22.23 14.39
CA SER A 349 13.59 22.87 15.71
C SER A 349 14.91 22.62 16.41
N ILE A 350 15.45 21.42 16.32
CA ILE A 350 16.80 21.09 16.84
C ILE A 350 17.84 21.99 16.15
N LEU A 351 17.79 22.11 14.82
CA LEU A 351 18.71 22.99 14.07
C LEU A 351 18.59 24.46 14.48
N ARG A 352 17.39 24.95 14.78
CA ARG A 352 17.19 26.33 15.26
C ARG A 352 17.70 26.56 16.67
N ALA A 353 17.70 25.54 17.50
CA ALA A 353 18.22 25.63 18.88
C ALA A 353 19.75 25.70 18.95
N CYS A 354 20.45 25.27 17.89
CA CYS A 354 21.92 25.33 17.83
C CYS A 354 22.41 26.77 17.68
N LYS A 355 23.15 27.25 18.69
CA LYS A 355 23.62 28.64 18.76
C LYS A 355 24.90 28.91 17.95
N THR A 356 25.82 27.95 17.89
CA THR A 356 27.09 28.08 17.15
C THR A 356 27.03 27.42 15.80
N VAL A 357 27.76 27.96 14.80
CA VAL A 357 27.80 27.42 13.44
C VAL A 357 28.36 26.00 13.44
N GLY A 358 29.44 25.73 14.19
CA GLY A 358 30.05 24.41 14.25
C GLY A 358 29.09 23.35 14.81
N PHE A 359 28.38 23.65 15.91
CA PHE A 359 27.40 22.74 16.48
C PHE A 359 26.20 22.52 15.56
N LYS A 360 25.72 23.58 14.89
CA LYS A 360 24.66 23.49 13.90
C LYS A 360 25.05 22.61 12.70
N THR A 361 26.29 22.76 12.21
CA THR A 361 26.82 21.91 11.14
C THR A 361 26.91 20.45 11.58
N ALA A 362 27.41 20.16 12.78
CA ALA A 362 27.49 18.82 13.32
C ALA A 362 26.09 18.16 13.42
N VAL A 363 25.11 18.88 13.98
CA VAL A 363 23.73 18.40 14.07
C VAL A 363 23.13 18.19 12.68
N PHE A 364 23.36 19.11 11.73
CA PHE A 364 22.89 18.95 10.36
C PHE A 364 23.45 17.67 9.72
N LEU A 365 24.73 17.40 9.89
CA LEU A 365 25.37 16.17 9.39
C LEU A 365 24.76 14.91 10.03
N VAL A 366 24.50 14.92 11.33
CA VAL A 366 23.81 13.79 12.01
C VAL A 366 22.43 13.56 11.41
N LEU A 367 21.66 14.63 11.16
CA LEU A 367 20.34 14.51 10.55
C LEU A 367 20.43 13.97 9.12
N VAL A 368 21.39 14.41 8.33
CA VAL A 368 21.62 13.91 6.96
C VAL A 368 22.03 12.45 6.98
N ILE A 369 22.91 12.04 7.90
CA ILE A 369 23.31 10.62 8.10
C ILE A 369 22.10 9.78 8.47
N GLY A 370 21.23 10.27 9.36
CA GLY A 370 19.99 9.55 9.73
C GLY A 370 19.04 9.37 8.53
N VAL A 371 18.86 10.40 7.70
CA VAL A 371 18.06 10.29 6.45
C VAL A 371 18.72 9.34 5.44
N ALA A 372 20.05 9.39 5.30
CA ALA A 372 20.79 8.49 4.42
C ALA A 372 20.69 7.03 4.90
N GLN A 373 20.72 6.80 6.21
CA GLN A 373 20.53 5.47 6.80
C GLN A 373 19.11 4.92 6.53
N LEU A 374 18.05 5.75 6.63
CA LEU A 374 16.71 5.35 6.23
C LEU A 374 16.65 5.02 4.72
N GLY A 375 17.27 5.84 3.88
CA GLY A 375 17.37 5.58 2.43
C GLY A 375 18.11 4.27 2.11
N TRP A 376 19.19 3.98 2.86
CA TRP A 376 19.90 2.71 2.74
C TRP A 376 19.00 1.52 3.14
N GLN A 377 18.24 1.63 4.23
CA GLN A 377 17.27 0.60 4.63
C GLN A 377 16.17 0.44 3.57
N ALA A 378 15.62 1.55 3.06
CA ALA A 378 14.62 1.51 1.98
C ALA A 378 15.15 0.78 0.74
N ARG A 379 16.39 1.11 0.33
CA ARG A 379 17.06 0.43 -0.79
C ARG A 379 17.25 -1.06 -0.49
N ARG A 380 17.77 -1.39 0.70
CA ARG A 380 18.02 -2.78 1.10
C ARG A 380 16.73 -3.59 1.17
N GLY A 381 15.66 -3.03 1.75
CA GLY A 381 14.36 -3.69 1.91
C GLY A 381 13.64 -3.95 0.59
N ASN A 382 13.88 -3.12 -0.43
CA ASN A 382 13.20 -3.22 -1.72
C ASN A 382 14.03 -3.96 -2.79
N PHE A 383 15.38 -3.88 -2.74
CA PHE A 383 16.25 -4.38 -3.82
C PHE A 383 17.37 -5.28 -3.30
N GLY A 384 17.61 -5.33 -1.99
CA GLY A 384 18.71 -6.07 -1.42
C GLY A 384 18.43 -7.56 -1.34
N ALA A 385 19.51 -8.35 -1.52
CA ALA A 385 19.50 -9.79 -1.31
C ALA A 385 20.13 -10.17 0.03
N GLN A 386 19.73 -11.32 0.55
CA GLN A 386 20.33 -12.01 1.68
C GLN A 386 21.59 -12.77 1.20
N LYS A 387 22.39 -13.30 2.12
CA LYS A 387 23.53 -14.16 1.78
C LYS A 387 23.14 -15.42 1.00
N SER A 388 21.90 -15.88 1.17
CA SER A 388 21.32 -17.02 0.43
C SER A 388 20.86 -16.67 -0.99
N GLY A 389 20.99 -15.42 -1.42
CA GLY A 389 20.42 -14.92 -2.68
C GLY A 389 18.95 -14.49 -2.59
N ALA A 390 18.21 -14.89 -1.55
CA ALA A 390 16.82 -14.53 -1.40
C ALA A 390 16.64 -13.01 -1.17
N LEU A 391 15.65 -12.41 -1.83
CA LEU A 391 15.39 -10.98 -1.76
C LEU A 391 14.69 -10.58 -0.46
N TYR A 392 15.10 -9.48 0.15
CA TYR A 392 14.42 -8.96 1.34
C TYR A 392 12.98 -8.53 1.06
N CYS A 393 12.66 -8.06 -0.13
CA CYS A 393 11.32 -7.62 -0.49
C CYS A 393 10.26 -8.75 -0.54
N ALA A 394 10.69 -10.01 -0.49
CA ALA A 394 9.83 -11.19 -0.41
C ALA A 394 10.15 -12.08 0.80
N SER A 395 10.87 -11.59 1.80
CA SER A 395 11.34 -12.36 2.95
C SER A 395 10.72 -11.88 4.26
N PRO A 396 10.31 -12.79 5.18
CA PRO A 396 9.80 -12.43 6.50
C PRO A 396 10.85 -11.76 7.39
N LYS A 397 12.11 -11.68 6.95
CA LYS A 397 13.17 -10.92 7.61
C LYS A 397 13.09 -9.40 7.38
N ASN A 398 12.11 -8.94 6.62
CA ASN A 398 11.78 -7.54 6.40
C ASN A 398 10.45 -7.22 7.09
N PRO A 399 10.36 -6.20 7.95
CA PRO A 399 9.17 -5.88 8.75
C PRO A 399 7.92 -5.55 7.92
N TYR A 400 8.10 -5.16 6.67
CA TYR A 400 7.00 -4.75 5.79
C TYR A 400 6.45 -5.91 4.96
N VAL A 401 7.12 -7.06 4.97
CA VAL A 401 6.66 -8.27 4.29
C VAL A 401 5.67 -9.02 5.19
N TYR A 402 4.47 -9.26 4.67
CA TYR A 402 3.40 -9.91 5.42
C TYR A 402 2.63 -10.86 4.49
N SER A 403 2.57 -12.15 4.85
CA SER A 403 1.92 -13.20 4.06
C SER A 403 2.33 -13.19 2.57
N GLN A 404 3.59 -12.84 2.31
CA GLN A 404 4.11 -12.64 0.95
C GLN A 404 4.14 -13.94 0.17
N THR A 405 3.77 -13.85 -1.10
CA THR A 405 3.98 -14.91 -2.09
C THR A 405 5.47 -15.24 -2.21
N SER A 406 5.79 -16.52 -2.14
CA SER A 406 7.16 -17.00 -2.30
C SER A 406 7.65 -16.76 -3.73
N PRO A 407 8.91 -16.36 -3.95
CA PRO A 407 9.51 -16.31 -5.28
C PRO A 407 9.47 -17.66 -6.03
N ASP A 408 9.30 -18.77 -5.32
CA ASP A 408 9.21 -20.12 -5.88
C ASP A 408 7.99 -20.30 -6.80
N ILE A 409 6.94 -19.49 -6.61
CA ILE A 409 5.80 -19.42 -7.53
C ILE A 409 6.20 -19.09 -8.96
N LEU A 410 7.27 -18.31 -9.16
CA LEU A 410 7.73 -17.94 -10.50
C LEU A 410 8.32 -19.15 -11.23
N ARG A 411 8.91 -20.11 -10.50
CA ARG A 411 9.38 -21.40 -11.06
C ARG A 411 8.18 -22.25 -11.48
N LEU A 412 7.15 -22.37 -10.60
CA LEU A 412 5.90 -23.05 -10.94
C LEU A 412 5.30 -22.47 -12.23
N VAL A 413 5.16 -21.15 -12.28
CA VAL A 413 4.58 -20.44 -13.43
C VAL A 413 5.41 -20.67 -14.70
N SER A 414 6.73 -20.60 -14.60
CA SER A 414 7.63 -20.88 -15.73
C SER A 414 7.48 -22.30 -16.26
N THR A 415 7.35 -23.29 -15.37
CA THR A 415 7.12 -24.70 -15.76
C THR A 415 5.78 -24.86 -16.47
N VAL A 416 4.72 -24.29 -15.89
CA VAL A 416 3.35 -24.35 -16.47
C VAL A 416 3.28 -23.63 -17.81
N ASP A 417 3.97 -22.49 -17.96
CA ASP A 417 4.07 -21.76 -19.24
C ASP A 417 4.84 -22.59 -20.29
N GLY A 418 5.93 -23.26 -19.88
CA GLY A 418 6.67 -24.19 -20.74
C GLY A 418 5.84 -25.38 -21.20
N LEU A 419 5.01 -25.95 -20.30
CA LEU A 419 4.07 -27.01 -20.66
C LEU A 419 3.04 -26.56 -21.70
N ALA A 420 2.55 -25.32 -21.59
CA ALA A 420 1.65 -24.76 -22.60
C ALA A 420 2.31 -24.65 -23.98
N HIS A 421 3.60 -24.35 -24.06
CA HIS A 421 4.29 -24.23 -25.33
C HIS A 421 4.46 -25.56 -26.07
N VAL A 422 4.51 -26.69 -25.36
CA VAL A 422 4.64 -28.03 -25.97
C VAL A 422 3.30 -28.75 -26.10
N SER A 423 2.26 -28.26 -25.43
CA SER A 423 0.91 -28.81 -25.54
C SER A 423 0.31 -28.53 -26.93
N PRO A 424 -0.35 -29.53 -27.57
CA PRO A 424 -1.12 -29.29 -28.78
C PRO A 424 -2.18 -28.20 -28.66
N ASP A 425 -2.74 -28.04 -27.45
CA ASP A 425 -3.78 -27.05 -27.15
C ASP A 425 -3.20 -25.68 -26.76
N GLY A 426 -1.89 -25.56 -26.59
CA GLY A 426 -1.24 -24.32 -26.17
C GLY A 426 -1.82 -23.78 -24.85
N TYR A 427 -2.18 -22.50 -24.83
CA TYR A 427 -2.84 -21.89 -23.66
C TYR A 427 -4.34 -22.26 -23.50
N ASN A 428 -4.89 -23.11 -24.37
CA ASN A 428 -6.21 -23.73 -24.18
C ASN A 428 -6.12 -25.07 -23.40
N THR A 429 -4.92 -25.51 -23.05
CA THR A 429 -4.72 -26.66 -22.15
C THR A 429 -5.46 -26.42 -20.85
N VAL A 430 -6.19 -27.43 -20.40
CA VAL A 430 -6.94 -27.36 -19.13
C VAL A 430 -5.94 -27.36 -17.97
N VAL A 431 -6.11 -26.39 -17.09
CA VAL A 431 -5.36 -26.30 -15.83
C VAL A 431 -6.35 -26.34 -14.66
N GLU A 432 -6.10 -27.20 -13.70
CA GLU A 432 -6.88 -27.26 -12.45
C GLU A 432 -6.01 -26.81 -11.28
N VAL A 433 -6.54 -25.85 -10.51
CA VAL A 433 -5.98 -25.40 -9.24
C VAL A 433 -6.88 -25.89 -8.12
N ILE A 434 -6.36 -26.80 -7.29
CA ILE A 434 -7.13 -27.48 -6.25
C ILE A 434 -6.53 -27.12 -4.89
N SER A 435 -7.23 -26.30 -4.11
CA SER A 435 -6.75 -25.86 -2.79
C SER A 435 -7.90 -25.54 -1.85
N PRO A 436 -7.96 -26.16 -0.66
CA PRO A 436 -8.94 -25.81 0.38
C PRO A 436 -8.66 -24.44 1.00
N GLN A 437 -7.47 -23.90 0.77
CA GLN A 437 -7.05 -22.58 1.20
C GLN A 437 -7.01 -21.60 0.02
N SER A 438 -6.71 -20.33 0.31
CA SER A 438 -6.54 -19.33 -0.74
C SER A 438 -5.40 -19.69 -1.70
N TYR A 439 -5.69 -19.79 -2.97
CA TYR A 439 -4.75 -20.05 -4.08
C TYR A 439 -4.18 -18.76 -4.70
N TRP A 440 -4.59 -17.59 -4.23
CA TRP A 440 -4.05 -16.32 -4.73
C TRP A 440 -2.53 -16.22 -4.46
N PRO A 441 -1.77 -15.67 -5.42
CA PRO A 441 -2.14 -14.95 -6.65
C PRO A 441 -2.11 -15.78 -7.94
N LEU A 442 -2.29 -17.11 -7.91
CA LEU A 442 -2.25 -17.97 -9.11
C LEU A 442 -3.13 -17.46 -10.27
N PRO A 443 -4.37 -16.95 -10.06
CA PRO A 443 -5.18 -16.43 -11.16
C PRO A 443 -4.49 -15.33 -11.97
N TRP A 444 -3.68 -14.47 -11.32
CA TRP A 444 -2.88 -13.48 -12.05
C TRP A 444 -1.83 -14.14 -12.94
N TYR A 445 -1.15 -15.14 -12.47
CA TYR A 445 -0.08 -15.81 -13.20
C TYR A 445 -0.60 -16.74 -14.30
N LEU A 446 -1.77 -17.36 -14.09
CA LEU A 446 -2.40 -18.27 -15.05
C LEU A 446 -3.36 -17.57 -16.04
N ARG A 447 -3.45 -16.23 -16.00
CA ARG A 447 -4.42 -15.45 -16.80
C ARG A 447 -4.33 -15.60 -18.31
N ARG A 448 -3.22 -16.14 -18.82
CA ARG A 448 -3.05 -16.47 -20.25
C ARG A 448 -3.79 -17.73 -20.65
N PHE A 449 -4.03 -18.64 -19.72
CA PHE A 449 -4.77 -19.86 -19.98
C PHE A 449 -6.27 -19.54 -20.05
N THR A 450 -6.95 -20.10 -21.06
CA THR A 450 -8.37 -19.84 -21.30
C THR A 450 -9.28 -20.79 -20.50
N LYS A 451 -8.72 -21.92 -20.04
CA LYS A 451 -9.45 -23.00 -19.35
C LYS A 451 -8.78 -23.32 -18.02
N VAL A 452 -9.01 -22.47 -17.02
CA VAL A 452 -8.52 -22.70 -15.65
C VAL A 452 -9.69 -22.93 -14.71
N GLY A 453 -9.73 -24.10 -14.06
CA GLY A 453 -10.69 -24.42 -12.99
C GLY A 453 -10.06 -24.19 -11.61
N TYR A 454 -10.86 -23.67 -10.66
CA TYR A 454 -10.45 -23.47 -9.27
C TYR A 454 -11.40 -24.23 -8.34
N TRP A 455 -10.84 -25.11 -7.52
CA TRP A 455 -11.58 -26.03 -6.68
C TRP A 455 -11.05 -26.04 -5.25
N ASP A 456 -11.92 -26.24 -4.28
CA ASP A 456 -11.56 -26.47 -2.87
C ASP A 456 -11.30 -27.95 -2.55
N GLN A 457 -11.83 -28.84 -3.39
CA GLN A 457 -11.69 -30.30 -3.31
C GLN A 457 -11.44 -30.88 -4.70
N THR A 458 -10.90 -32.10 -4.75
CA THR A 458 -10.68 -32.79 -6.03
C THR A 458 -12.02 -33.00 -6.76
N PRO A 459 -12.19 -32.49 -7.97
CA PRO A 459 -13.44 -32.61 -8.72
C PRO A 459 -13.67 -34.05 -9.19
N ASN A 460 -14.95 -34.47 -9.26
CA ASN A 460 -15.38 -35.76 -9.79
C ASN A 460 -15.42 -35.74 -11.33
N GLN A 461 -14.31 -35.45 -11.98
CA GLN A 461 -14.17 -35.41 -13.43
C GLN A 461 -12.81 -35.98 -13.85
N PRO A 462 -12.57 -36.26 -15.15
CA PRO A 462 -11.26 -36.69 -15.60
C PRO A 462 -10.18 -35.68 -15.19
N LEU A 463 -9.03 -36.19 -14.77
CA LEU A 463 -7.91 -35.36 -14.35
C LEU A 463 -7.42 -34.46 -15.51
N ALA A 464 -7.20 -33.19 -15.23
CA ALA A 464 -6.69 -32.23 -16.20
C ALA A 464 -5.21 -32.52 -16.55
N PRO A 465 -4.76 -32.21 -17.78
CA PRO A 465 -3.35 -32.38 -18.16
C PRO A 465 -2.36 -31.68 -17.24
N ILE A 466 -2.76 -30.58 -16.61
CA ILE A 466 -1.96 -29.81 -15.65
C ILE A 466 -2.79 -29.57 -14.40
N MET A 467 -2.30 -29.98 -13.24
CA MET A 467 -2.97 -29.78 -11.95
C MET A 467 -2.00 -29.17 -10.94
N ILE A 468 -2.42 -28.10 -10.28
CA ILE A 468 -1.70 -27.43 -9.20
C ILE A 468 -2.49 -27.67 -7.92
N VAL A 469 -1.97 -28.54 -7.06
CA VAL A 469 -2.73 -29.12 -5.93
C VAL A 469 -2.09 -28.74 -4.60
N SER A 470 -2.89 -28.28 -3.64
CA SER A 470 -2.40 -28.05 -2.28
C SER A 470 -1.98 -29.35 -1.61
N THR A 471 -0.81 -29.32 -0.97
CA THR A 471 -0.31 -30.47 -0.17
C THR A 471 -1.24 -30.87 0.96
N ASP A 472 -2.12 -29.97 1.41
CA ASP A 472 -3.11 -30.26 2.45
C ASP A 472 -4.09 -31.40 2.04
N LEU A 473 -4.28 -31.58 0.73
CA LEU A 473 -5.17 -32.61 0.18
C LEU A 473 -4.53 -34.00 0.10
N ARG A 474 -3.20 -34.10 0.18
CA ARG A 474 -2.47 -35.38 0.07
C ARG A 474 -2.94 -36.22 -1.13
N ALA A 475 -3.02 -35.58 -2.30
CA ALA A 475 -3.74 -36.12 -3.45
C ALA A 475 -3.09 -37.35 -4.10
N ALA A 476 -1.76 -37.47 -4.06
CA ALA A 476 -0.97 -38.61 -4.55
C ALA A 476 -1.40 -39.13 -5.94
N PHE A 477 -1.63 -38.21 -6.90
CA PHE A 477 -2.13 -38.58 -8.24
C PHE A 477 -1.12 -39.41 -9.04
N ASP A 478 0.16 -39.30 -8.74
CA ASP A 478 1.26 -40.11 -9.32
C ASP A 478 1.34 -41.54 -8.77
N GLU A 479 0.67 -41.82 -7.63
CA GLU A 479 0.61 -43.16 -7.05
C GLU A 479 -0.55 -44.00 -7.59
N ARG A 480 -1.45 -43.40 -8.41
CA ARG A 480 -2.58 -44.12 -8.99
C ARG A 480 -2.12 -45.27 -9.88
N PRO A 481 -2.86 -46.40 -9.91
CA PRO A 481 -2.50 -47.59 -10.71
C PRO A 481 -2.38 -47.31 -12.21
N ASP A 482 -3.17 -46.36 -12.74
CA ASP A 482 -3.22 -46.00 -14.16
C ASP A 482 -2.00 -45.19 -14.63
N LYS A 483 -1.18 -44.67 -13.69
CA LYS A 483 0.04 -43.89 -13.98
C LYS A 483 -0.13 -42.81 -15.03
N THR A 484 -1.30 -42.19 -15.10
CA THR A 484 -1.63 -41.15 -16.08
C THR A 484 -0.94 -39.83 -15.79
N HIS A 485 -0.55 -39.57 -14.54
CA HIS A 485 0.10 -38.35 -14.09
C HIS A 485 1.36 -38.65 -13.28
N LEU A 486 2.26 -37.68 -13.27
CA LEU A 486 3.45 -37.66 -12.41
C LEU A 486 3.53 -36.35 -11.65
N MET A 487 4.15 -36.35 -10.48
CA MET A 487 4.47 -35.14 -9.73
C MET A 487 5.73 -34.50 -10.33
N ALA A 488 5.54 -33.40 -11.05
CA ALA A 488 6.58 -32.67 -11.76
C ALA A 488 7.34 -31.67 -10.86
N GLY A 489 6.82 -31.34 -9.69
CA GLY A 489 7.49 -30.44 -8.76
C GLY A 489 6.67 -30.09 -7.54
N TYR A 490 7.39 -29.53 -6.57
CA TYR A 490 6.88 -29.08 -5.27
C TYR A 490 7.29 -27.60 -5.07
N PHE A 491 6.33 -26.73 -4.77
CA PHE A 491 6.54 -25.30 -4.79
C PHE A 491 5.90 -24.63 -3.58
N GLN A 492 6.61 -23.70 -2.97
CA GLN A 492 6.06 -22.88 -1.91
C GLN A 492 5.26 -21.71 -2.51
N LEU A 493 3.95 -21.66 -2.23
CA LEU A 493 3.11 -20.53 -2.63
C LEU A 493 3.31 -19.33 -1.69
N ARG A 494 3.36 -19.59 -0.38
CA ARG A 494 3.63 -18.61 0.70
C ARG A 494 4.06 -19.36 1.96
N PRO A 495 4.49 -18.68 3.04
CA PRO A 495 4.87 -19.38 4.27
C PRO A 495 3.82 -20.40 4.71
N ASN A 496 4.26 -21.65 4.91
CA ASN A 496 3.44 -22.81 5.32
C ASN A 496 2.34 -23.25 4.32
N VAL A 497 2.35 -22.76 3.09
CA VAL A 497 1.43 -23.19 2.03
C VAL A 497 2.24 -23.67 0.83
N PHE A 498 2.08 -24.96 0.50
CA PHE A 498 2.82 -25.61 -0.57
C PHE A 498 1.86 -26.19 -1.61
N MET A 499 2.33 -26.22 -2.87
CA MET A 499 1.59 -26.73 -4.02
C MET A 499 2.42 -27.79 -4.72
N GLU A 500 1.79 -28.87 -5.13
CA GLU A 500 2.31 -29.93 -5.98
C GLU A 500 1.85 -29.68 -7.40
N LEU A 501 2.76 -29.82 -8.36
CA LEU A 501 2.43 -29.76 -9.77
C LEU A 501 2.34 -31.19 -10.30
N TYR A 502 1.16 -31.61 -10.68
CA TYR A 502 0.93 -32.86 -11.40
C TYR A 502 0.71 -32.60 -12.87
N VAL A 503 1.35 -33.39 -13.72
CA VAL A 503 1.30 -33.26 -15.17
C VAL A 503 1.02 -34.62 -15.79
N SER A 504 0.19 -34.67 -16.82
CA SER A 504 -0.02 -35.92 -17.58
C SER A 504 1.30 -36.42 -18.14
N THR A 505 1.55 -37.72 -18.06
CA THR A 505 2.82 -38.36 -18.48
C THR A 505 3.16 -38.06 -19.94
N ALA A 506 2.15 -38.00 -20.80
CA ALA A 506 2.32 -37.68 -22.22
C ALA A 506 2.82 -36.23 -22.40
N LEU A 507 2.20 -35.25 -21.72
CA LEU A 507 2.61 -33.85 -21.84
C LEU A 507 3.99 -33.61 -21.24
N TRP A 508 4.28 -34.27 -20.11
CA TRP A 508 5.61 -34.19 -19.49
C TRP A 508 6.72 -34.74 -20.38
N ALA A 509 6.48 -35.87 -21.07
CA ALA A 509 7.44 -36.44 -21.98
C ALA A 509 7.81 -35.48 -23.13
N GLU A 510 6.86 -34.69 -23.64
CA GLU A 510 7.15 -33.66 -24.63
C GLU A 510 7.90 -32.46 -24.03
N TYR A 511 7.57 -32.07 -22.81
CA TYR A 511 8.25 -30.97 -22.15
C TYR A 511 9.71 -31.26 -21.83
N VAL A 512 10.03 -32.45 -21.35
CA VAL A 512 11.42 -32.88 -21.04
C VAL A 512 12.34 -32.79 -22.26
N LYS A 513 11.83 -33.03 -23.46
CA LYS A 513 12.61 -32.90 -24.71
C LYS A 513 13.09 -31.45 -24.95
N THR A 514 12.46 -30.48 -24.36
CA THR A 514 12.80 -29.04 -24.52
C THR A 514 13.77 -28.54 -23.46
N LEU A 515 14.00 -29.33 -22.40
CA LEU A 515 14.93 -28.95 -21.35
C LEU A 515 16.38 -29.11 -21.84
N PRO A 516 17.31 -28.26 -21.41
CA PRO A 516 18.72 -28.48 -21.71
C PRO A 516 19.16 -29.83 -21.13
N PRO A 517 20.05 -30.58 -21.83
CA PRO A 517 20.60 -31.81 -21.27
C PRO A 517 21.25 -31.52 -19.91
N ASP A 518 21.00 -32.40 -18.93
CA ASP A 518 21.65 -32.31 -17.63
C ASP A 518 23.18 -32.27 -17.86
N THR A 519 23.77 -31.15 -17.52
CA THR A 519 25.24 -31.06 -17.41
C THR A 519 25.57 -31.58 -16.02
N ASP A 520 25.98 -32.86 -15.96
CA ASP A 520 26.57 -33.49 -14.77
C ASP A 520 27.73 -32.66 -14.17
#